data_f6a19d5e3a664bc0ff3663eaa0108c13
#
_entry.id   f6a19d5e3a664bc0ff3663eaa0108c13
#
_cell.length_a   1.000
_cell.length_b   1.000
_cell.length_c   1.000
_cell.angle_alpha   90.00
_cell.angle_beta   90.00
_cell.angle_gamma   90.00
#
_symmetry.space_group_name_H-M   'P 1'
#
loop_
_entity.id
_entity.type
_entity.pdbx_description
1 polymer ?
#
loop_
_entity_poly.entity_id
_entity_poly.type
_entity_poly.pdbx_seq_one_letter_code
_entity_poly.pdbx_strand_id
1 'polypeptide(L)'
;LKRSLIEDLKRNINKIEYDMLTKFYLNLTDLNYILDYHKDLLNTKLEDNSRVYTLYLISLINYIKKDREASYNYLIESLKYIKKLSLKDDSDIISKIYIYLTLSAISIRKYDKVNNFYFSAKKIIRQNHLNELLVLLNMSLCVEISALYQTKTDVIALVEEVSFFKTLKNKALVSRANYIFGRVYLYLFNNFIKSMEYLIECLKLAQENNLYSIEAFCKCIISLCYLESGNNVEAIKYINNVLDVAHSNNSISVTERVSIKIDLIWAYLKEDMNKEAEVILLKTIKLMKVVEGVYKDYLYSFIF
;
A
#
# COMPACT_ATOMS: atom_id res chain seq x y z
N LEU A 1 -28.49 -15.72 13.37
CA LEU A 1 -27.16 -15.43 13.98
C LEU A 1 -26.00 -15.75 13.02
N LYS A 2 -26.01 -16.90 12.31
CA LYS A 2 -24.89 -17.36 11.45
C LYS A 2 -24.66 -16.48 10.22
N ARG A 3 -25.73 -16.02 9.55
CA ARG A 3 -25.62 -15.14 8.38
C ARG A 3 -25.09 -13.78 8.73
N SER A 4 -25.40 -13.28 9.93
CA SER A 4 -24.92 -11.99 10.42
C SER A 4 -23.38 -11.97 10.65
N LEU A 5 -22.79 -13.05 11.19
CA LEU A 5 -21.35 -13.09 11.46
C LEU A 5 -20.50 -13.01 10.19
N ILE A 6 -20.84 -13.78 9.15
CA ILE A 6 -20.10 -13.73 7.86
C ILE A 6 -20.27 -12.37 7.20
N GLU A 7 -21.45 -11.77 7.25
CA GLU A 7 -21.70 -10.43 6.72
C GLU A 7 -20.89 -9.37 7.48
N ASP A 8 -20.78 -9.47 8.80
CA ASP A 8 -19.98 -8.57 9.62
C ASP A 8 -18.46 -8.74 9.32
N LEU A 9 -17.99 -9.98 9.16
CA LEU A 9 -16.62 -10.27 8.76
C LEU A 9 -16.31 -9.67 7.38
N LYS A 10 -17.18 -9.89 6.40
CA LYS A 10 -17.05 -9.30 5.04
C LYS A 10 -17.02 -7.76 5.09
N ARG A 11 -17.88 -7.16 5.91
CA ARG A 11 -17.92 -5.69 6.09
C ARG A 11 -16.59 -5.16 6.65
N ASN A 12 -16.06 -5.80 7.70
CA ASN A 12 -14.79 -5.42 8.30
C ASN A 12 -13.63 -5.59 7.32
N ILE A 13 -13.58 -6.70 6.58
CA ILE A 13 -12.58 -6.95 5.54
C ILE A 13 -12.65 -5.86 4.48
N ASN A 14 -13.81 -5.61 3.90
CA ASN A 14 -13.99 -4.62 2.84
C ASN A 14 -13.59 -3.21 3.31
N LYS A 15 -13.92 -2.85 4.55
CA LYS A 15 -13.52 -1.56 5.14
C LYS A 15 -12.01 -1.45 5.25
N ILE A 16 -11.34 -2.48 5.78
CA ILE A 16 -9.87 -2.48 5.94
C ILE A 16 -9.19 -2.46 4.57
N GLU A 17 -9.64 -3.26 3.62
CA GLU A 17 -9.11 -3.28 2.25
C GLU A 17 -9.29 -1.93 1.55
N TYR A 18 -10.46 -1.30 1.69
CA TYR A 18 -10.70 0.04 1.16
C TYR A 18 -9.76 1.07 1.80
N ASP A 19 -9.60 1.02 3.12
CA ASP A 19 -8.68 1.89 3.83
C ASP A 19 -7.21 1.66 3.39
N MET A 20 -6.81 0.41 3.14
CA MET A 20 -5.49 0.10 2.58
C MET A 20 -5.27 0.66 1.17
N LEU A 21 -6.32 0.74 0.35
CA LEU A 21 -6.25 1.33 -0.98
C LEU A 21 -6.19 2.85 -0.95
N THR A 22 -6.92 3.48 -0.03
CA THR A 22 -7.14 4.93 0.00
C THR A 22 -6.25 5.69 0.97
N LYS A 23 -5.70 4.99 1.98
CA LYS A 23 -4.85 5.57 3.02
C LYS A 23 -3.48 4.87 3.03
N PHE A 24 -2.44 5.62 3.36
CA PHE A 24 -1.11 5.06 3.53
C PHE A 24 -0.85 4.57 4.96
N TYR A 25 -1.60 5.12 5.92
CA TYR A 25 -1.49 4.77 7.32
C TYR A 25 -2.87 4.54 7.92
N LEU A 26 -2.99 3.44 8.64
CA LEU A 26 -4.21 3.07 9.35
C LEU A 26 -4.02 3.26 10.85
N ASN A 27 -5.11 3.59 11.54
CA ASN A 27 -5.09 3.69 13.00
C ASN A 27 -4.86 2.31 13.62
N LEU A 28 -3.68 2.09 14.19
CA LEU A 28 -3.31 0.81 14.79
C LEU A 28 -4.12 0.47 16.05
N THR A 29 -4.64 1.48 16.77
CA THR A 29 -5.45 1.24 17.96
C THR A 29 -6.76 0.55 17.60
N ASP A 30 -7.46 1.04 16.57
CA ASP A 30 -8.69 0.41 16.08
C ASP A 30 -8.45 -0.99 15.55
N LEU A 31 -7.33 -1.18 14.85
CA LEU A 31 -6.93 -2.49 14.33
C LEU A 31 -6.59 -3.49 15.44
N ASN A 32 -5.97 -3.05 16.55
CA ASN A 32 -5.70 -3.91 17.69
C ASN A 32 -6.99 -4.41 18.34
N TYR A 33 -7.96 -3.53 18.55
CA TYR A 33 -9.26 -3.93 19.09
C TYR A 33 -9.96 -4.99 18.21
N ILE A 34 -9.96 -4.77 16.87
CA ILE A 34 -10.53 -5.73 15.93
C ILE A 34 -9.75 -7.06 15.98
N LEU A 35 -8.41 -7.00 16.06
CA LEU A 35 -7.55 -8.18 16.11
C LEU A 35 -7.83 -9.04 17.35
N ASP A 36 -7.88 -8.43 18.51
CA ASP A 36 -8.07 -9.14 19.79
C ASP A 36 -9.47 -9.79 19.82
N TYR A 37 -10.51 -9.06 19.44
CA TYR A 37 -11.86 -9.61 19.33
C TYR A 37 -11.90 -10.85 18.42
N HIS A 38 -11.25 -10.82 17.24
CA HIS A 38 -11.30 -11.94 16.30
C HIS A 38 -10.39 -13.10 16.72
N LYS A 39 -9.32 -12.85 17.47
CA LYS A 39 -8.54 -13.94 18.12
C LYS A 39 -9.37 -14.67 19.16
N ASP A 40 -10.12 -13.96 19.97
CA ASP A 40 -11.03 -14.57 20.94
C ASP A 40 -12.13 -15.36 20.25
N LEU A 41 -12.66 -14.84 19.13
CA LEU A 41 -13.65 -15.53 18.31
C LEU A 41 -13.14 -16.87 17.76
N LEU A 42 -11.84 -16.98 17.39
CA LEU A 42 -11.24 -18.25 16.94
C LEU A 42 -11.25 -19.34 18.02
N ASN A 43 -11.25 -18.98 19.30
CA ASN A 43 -11.33 -19.91 20.41
C ASN A 43 -12.73 -20.50 20.60
N THR A 44 -13.71 -19.95 19.92
CA THR A 44 -15.09 -20.47 19.91
C THR A 44 -15.31 -21.53 18.80
N LYS A 45 -16.44 -22.26 18.88
CA LYS A 45 -16.82 -23.22 17.85
C LYS A 45 -17.36 -22.49 16.61
N LEU A 46 -16.46 -22.16 15.69
CA LEU A 46 -16.80 -21.55 14.39
C LEU A 46 -17.03 -22.62 13.31
N GLU A 47 -17.94 -22.34 12.40
CA GLU A 47 -18.05 -23.09 11.14
C GLU A 47 -16.84 -22.80 10.23
N ASP A 48 -16.49 -23.74 9.35
CA ASP A 48 -15.31 -23.65 8.49
C ASP A 48 -15.28 -22.36 7.67
N ASN A 49 -16.41 -21.95 7.07
CA ASN A 49 -16.49 -20.69 6.31
C ASN A 49 -16.18 -19.48 7.20
N SER A 50 -16.85 -19.36 8.35
CA SER A 50 -16.60 -18.24 9.30
C SER A 50 -15.16 -18.24 9.77
N ARG A 51 -14.57 -19.42 9.97
CA ARG A 51 -13.18 -19.59 10.38
C ARG A 51 -12.21 -19.08 9.32
N VAL A 52 -12.44 -19.38 8.03
CA VAL A 52 -11.61 -18.85 6.92
C VAL A 52 -11.64 -17.33 6.88
N TYR A 53 -12.83 -16.71 6.94
CA TYR A 53 -12.95 -15.25 6.94
C TYR A 53 -12.29 -14.61 8.17
N THR A 54 -12.42 -15.24 9.35
CA THR A 54 -11.79 -14.75 10.59
C THR A 54 -10.26 -14.83 10.49
N LEU A 55 -9.71 -15.96 10.05
CA LEU A 55 -8.27 -16.16 9.86
C LEU A 55 -7.70 -15.17 8.84
N TYR A 56 -8.42 -14.95 7.73
CA TYR A 56 -8.03 -13.95 6.73
C TYR A 56 -8.01 -12.54 7.31
N LEU A 57 -9.04 -12.13 8.06
CA LEU A 57 -9.11 -10.82 8.68
C LEU A 57 -7.95 -10.58 9.67
N ILE A 58 -7.67 -11.58 10.52
CA ILE A 58 -6.52 -11.53 11.44
C ILE A 58 -5.21 -11.42 10.67
N SER A 59 -5.05 -12.20 9.60
CA SER A 59 -3.84 -12.14 8.76
C SER A 59 -3.66 -10.79 8.10
N LEU A 60 -4.74 -10.19 7.58
CA LEU A 60 -4.72 -8.88 6.95
C LEU A 60 -4.29 -7.79 7.93
N ILE A 61 -4.81 -7.81 9.17
CA ILE A 61 -4.40 -6.87 10.22
C ILE A 61 -2.92 -7.06 10.58
N ASN A 62 -2.44 -8.30 10.74
CA ASN A 62 -1.03 -8.55 11.00
C ASN A 62 -0.14 -8.12 9.81
N TYR A 63 -0.61 -8.31 8.56
CA TYR A 63 0.07 -7.81 7.39
C TYR A 63 0.25 -6.28 7.44
N ILE A 64 -0.80 -5.54 7.79
CA ILE A 64 -0.77 -4.06 7.95
C ILE A 64 0.19 -3.66 9.07
N LYS A 65 0.18 -4.38 10.19
CA LYS A 65 1.09 -4.17 11.33
C LYS A 65 2.55 -4.54 11.05
N LYS A 66 2.85 -5.00 9.83
CA LYS A 66 4.17 -5.50 9.39
C LYS A 66 4.63 -6.79 10.09
N ASP A 67 3.77 -7.47 10.83
CA ASP A 67 4.00 -8.81 11.33
C ASP A 67 3.72 -9.84 10.23
N ARG A 68 4.68 -9.94 9.28
CA ARG A 68 4.55 -10.77 8.09
C ARG A 68 4.53 -12.26 8.41
N GLU A 69 5.20 -12.67 9.46
CA GLU A 69 5.26 -14.06 9.89
C GLU A 69 3.93 -14.52 10.50
N ALA A 70 3.35 -13.73 11.40
CA ALA A 70 2.01 -14.00 11.92
C ALA A 70 0.96 -14.01 10.80
N SER A 71 1.01 -13.02 9.88
CA SER A 71 0.13 -13.00 8.72
C SER A 71 0.23 -14.29 7.90
N TYR A 72 1.44 -14.71 7.55
CA TYR A 72 1.69 -15.95 6.81
C TYR A 72 1.12 -17.18 7.53
N ASN A 73 1.35 -17.30 8.82
CA ASN A 73 0.91 -18.46 9.60
C ASN A 73 -0.63 -18.58 9.66
N TYR A 74 -1.35 -17.47 9.87
CA TYR A 74 -2.82 -17.46 9.84
C TYR A 74 -3.36 -17.80 8.45
N LEU A 75 -2.71 -17.33 7.37
CA LEU A 75 -3.10 -17.69 6.00
C LEU A 75 -2.86 -19.17 5.70
N ILE A 76 -1.73 -19.75 6.12
CA ILE A 76 -1.47 -21.18 5.99
C ILE A 76 -2.51 -21.99 6.78
N GLU A 77 -2.90 -21.54 7.95
CA GLU A 77 -3.97 -22.20 8.71
C GLU A 77 -5.29 -22.16 7.95
N SER A 78 -5.64 -21.04 7.31
CA SER A 78 -6.87 -20.91 6.53
C SER A 78 -6.95 -21.91 5.38
N LEU A 79 -5.82 -22.30 4.78
CA LEU A 79 -5.78 -23.29 3.69
C LEU A 79 -6.35 -24.66 4.10
N LYS A 80 -6.30 -25.00 5.40
CA LYS A 80 -6.87 -26.26 5.91
C LYS A 80 -8.39 -26.33 5.74
N TYR A 81 -9.04 -25.18 5.71
CA TYR A 81 -10.50 -25.03 5.63
C TYR A 81 -10.99 -24.69 4.22
N ILE A 82 -10.12 -24.11 3.36
CA ILE A 82 -10.49 -23.70 1.99
C ILE A 82 -11.08 -24.87 1.16
N LYS A 83 -10.57 -26.08 1.34
CA LYS A 83 -11.08 -27.26 0.60
C LYS A 83 -12.58 -27.53 0.83
N LYS A 84 -13.15 -26.97 1.89
CA LYS A 84 -14.56 -27.09 2.24
C LYS A 84 -15.40 -25.93 1.72
N LEU A 85 -14.77 -24.92 1.11
CA LEU A 85 -15.45 -23.78 0.50
C LEU A 85 -15.86 -24.09 -0.94
N SER A 86 -16.91 -23.43 -1.40
CA SER A 86 -17.27 -23.40 -2.81
C SER A 86 -16.29 -22.55 -3.59
N LEU A 87 -15.52 -23.16 -4.49
CA LEU A 87 -14.59 -22.41 -5.35
C LEU A 87 -15.30 -21.37 -6.23
N LYS A 88 -16.58 -21.57 -6.53
CA LYS A 88 -17.37 -20.64 -7.35
C LYS A 88 -17.82 -19.42 -6.53
N ASP A 89 -18.37 -19.66 -5.34
CA ASP A 89 -19.00 -18.61 -4.54
C ASP A 89 -17.98 -17.85 -3.67
N ASP A 90 -16.87 -18.51 -3.30
CA ASP A 90 -15.84 -17.99 -2.42
C ASP A 90 -14.51 -17.64 -3.13
N SER A 91 -14.53 -17.61 -4.48
CA SER A 91 -13.32 -17.35 -5.30
C SER A 91 -12.62 -16.05 -4.95
N ASP A 92 -13.35 -15.02 -4.55
CA ASP A 92 -12.80 -13.73 -4.10
C ASP A 92 -11.90 -13.90 -2.88
N ILE A 93 -12.42 -14.45 -1.78
CA ILE A 93 -11.65 -14.63 -0.54
C ILE A 93 -10.49 -15.62 -0.70
N ILE A 94 -10.71 -16.70 -1.49
CA ILE A 94 -9.66 -17.67 -1.77
C ILE A 94 -8.50 -17.03 -2.56
N SER A 95 -8.82 -16.21 -3.56
CA SER A 95 -7.81 -15.45 -4.32
C SER A 95 -7.03 -14.50 -3.43
N LYS A 96 -7.71 -13.76 -2.55
CA LYS A 96 -7.08 -12.85 -1.59
C LYS A 96 -6.14 -13.58 -0.64
N ILE A 97 -6.53 -14.74 -0.13
CA ILE A 97 -5.67 -15.57 0.71
C ILE A 97 -4.37 -15.92 -0.03
N TYR A 98 -4.44 -16.38 -1.28
CA TYR A 98 -3.25 -16.69 -2.06
C TYR A 98 -2.42 -15.46 -2.43
N ILE A 99 -3.06 -14.30 -2.68
CA ILE A 99 -2.35 -13.02 -2.89
C ILE A 99 -1.50 -12.70 -1.64
N TYR A 100 -2.12 -12.65 -0.47
CA TYR A 100 -1.39 -12.28 0.75
C TYR A 100 -0.41 -13.36 1.22
N LEU A 101 -0.64 -14.65 0.89
CA LEU A 101 0.38 -15.70 1.06
C LEU A 101 1.61 -15.43 0.19
N THR A 102 1.41 -15.03 -1.08
CA THR A 102 2.50 -14.67 -1.98
C THR A 102 3.31 -13.52 -1.41
N LEU A 103 2.63 -12.43 -1.01
CA LEU A 103 3.29 -11.23 -0.49
C LEU A 103 4.01 -11.50 0.85
N SER A 104 3.36 -12.21 1.77
CA SER A 104 3.98 -12.55 3.04
C SER A 104 5.17 -13.50 2.88
N ALA A 105 5.08 -14.49 1.97
CA ALA A 105 6.18 -15.41 1.68
C ALA A 105 7.41 -14.68 1.12
N ILE A 106 7.21 -13.68 0.24
CA ILE A 106 8.30 -12.81 -0.25
C ILE A 106 8.93 -12.08 0.93
N SER A 107 8.12 -11.41 1.74
CA SER A 107 8.60 -10.58 2.85
C SER A 107 9.37 -11.37 3.91
N ILE A 108 9.01 -12.65 4.16
CA ILE A 108 9.72 -13.55 5.11
C ILE A 108 10.73 -14.47 4.41
N ARG A 109 11.05 -14.21 3.14
CA ARG A 109 12.07 -14.91 2.33
C ARG A 109 11.81 -16.41 2.10
N LYS A 110 10.56 -16.87 2.12
CA LYS A 110 10.15 -18.24 1.76
C LYS A 110 9.94 -18.36 0.24
N TYR A 111 10.97 -18.09 -0.53
CA TYR A 111 10.90 -17.98 -2.01
C TYR A 111 10.49 -19.28 -2.70
N ASP A 112 10.78 -20.43 -2.12
CA ASP A 112 10.36 -21.77 -2.63
C ASP A 112 8.83 -21.93 -2.69
N LYS A 113 8.07 -21.17 -1.92
CA LYS A 113 6.61 -21.20 -1.87
C LYS A 113 5.94 -20.14 -2.75
N VAL A 114 6.65 -19.05 -3.07
CA VAL A 114 6.09 -17.87 -3.75
C VAL A 114 5.42 -18.25 -5.07
N ASN A 115 6.11 -19.01 -5.93
CA ASN A 115 5.58 -19.40 -7.23
C ASN A 115 4.28 -20.19 -7.12
N ASN A 116 4.21 -21.13 -6.16
CA ASN A 116 3.02 -21.96 -5.97
C ASN A 116 1.81 -21.11 -5.56
N PHE A 117 1.98 -20.16 -4.65
CA PHE A 117 0.91 -19.28 -4.21
C PHE A 117 0.50 -18.29 -5.31
N TYR A 118 1.48 -17.68 -5.99
CA TYR A 118 1.26 -16.77 -7.12
C TYR A 118 0.44 -17.43 -8.23
N PHE A 119 0.85 -18.61 -8.71
CA PHE A 119 0.13 -19.31 -9.77
C PHE A 119 -1.24 -19.77 -9.32
N SER A 120 -1.41 -20.16 -8.04
CA SER A 120 -2.72 -20.50 -7.48
C SER A 120 -3.66 -19.30 -7.48
N ALA A 121 -3.20 -18.14 -6.98
CA ALA A 121 -3.96 -16.89 -7.05
C ALA A 121 -4.36 -16.56 -8.49
N LYS A 122 -3.38 -16.49 -9.38
CA LYS A 122 -3.56 -16.10 -10.79
C LYS A 122 -4.53 -17.02 -11.53
N LYS A 123 -4.46 -18.33 -11.27
CA LYS A 123 -5.39 -19.32 -11.85
C LYS A 123 -6.83 -19.03 -11.43
N ILE A 124 -7.09 -18.87 -10.14
CA ILE A 124 -8.45 -18.62 -9.61
C ILE A 124 -8.98 -17.27 -10.11
N ILE A 125 -8.14 -16.23 -10.06
CA ILE A 125 -8.49 -14.90 -10.54
C ILE A 125 -8.92 -14.92 -12.01
N ARG A 126 -8.15 -15.59 -12.88
CA ARG A 126 -8.46 -15.67 -14.32
C ARG A 126 -9.69 -16.51 -14.59
N GLN A 127 -9.85 -17.65 -13.92
CA GLN A 127 -11.01 -18.55 -14.09
C GLN A 127 -12.33 -17.88 -13.67
N ASN A 128 -12.29 -16.94 -12.72
CA ASN A 128 -13.49 -16.27 -12.20
C ASN A 128 -13.58 -14.79 -12.64
N HIS A 129 -12.75 -14.36 -13.60
CA HIS A 129 -12.74 -12.98 -14.14
C HIS A 129 -12.61 -11.87 -13.08
N LEU A 130 -11.84 -12.12 -12.02
CA LEU A 130 -11.64 -11.20 -10.90
C LEU A 130 -10.56 -10.14 -11.24
N ASN A 131 -10.82 -9.30 -12.23
CA ASN A 131 -9.85 -8.37 -12.81
C ASN A 131 -9.27 -7.39 -11.78
N GLU A 132 -10.06 -6.92 -10.80
CA GLU A 132 -9.57 -6.04 -9.73
C GLU A 132 -8.51 -6.74 -8.86
N LEU A 133 -8.68 -8.03 -8.59
CA LEU A 133 -7.70 -8.81 -7.82
C LEU A 133 -6.42 -9.08 -8.63
N LEU A 134 -6.49 -9.17 -9.95
CA LEU A 134 -5.29 -9.25 -10.79
C LEU A 134 -4.47 -7.96 -10.70
N VAL A 135 -5.14 -6.81 -10.76
CA VAL A 135 -4.48 -5.51 -10.57
C VAL A 135 -3.87 -5.40 -9.17
N LEU A 136 -4.62 -5.81 -8.13
CA LEU A 136 -4.11 -5.81 -6.74
C LEU A 136 -2.88 -6.70 -6.59
N LEU A 137 -2.90 -7.92 -7.14
CA LEU A 137 -1.76 -8.85 -7.10
C LEU A 137 -0.53 -8.24 -7.77
N ASN A 138 -0.66 -7.77 -9.01
CA ASN A 138 0.48 -7.28 -9.79
C ASN A 138 1.02 -5.95 -9.20
N MET A 139 0.14 -5.04 -8.78
CA MET A 139 0.53 -3.80 -8.11
C MET A 139 1.31 -4.07 -6.82
N SER A 140 0.84 -5.01 -6.01
CA SER A 140 1.50 -5.35 -4.74
C SER A 140 2.84 -6.06 -4.98
N LEU A 141 2.93 -6.93 -5.99
CA LEU A 141 4.19 -7.55 -6.39
C LEU A 141 5.21 -6.53 -6.89
N CYS A 142 4.78 -5.51 -7.66
CA CYS A 142 5.67 -4.43 -8.07
C CYS A 142 6.30 -3.73 -6.86
N VAL A 143 5.57 -3.56 -5.76
CA VAL A 143 6.13 -2.97 -4.53
C VAL A 143 7.14 -3.91 -3.87
N GLU A 144 6.79 -5.17 -3.66
CA GLU A 144 7.66 -6.15 -2.98
C GLU A 144 8.91 -6.48 -3.82
N ILE A 145 8.78 -6.65 -5.14
CA ILE A 145 9.89 -6.95 -6.03
C ILE A 145 10.84 -5.75 -6.18
N SER A 146 10.31 -4.54 -6.28
CA SER A 146 11.15 -3.34 -6.35
C SER A 146 12.01 -3.16 -5.10
N ALA A 147 11.50 -3.57 -3.94
CA ALA A 147 12.26 -3.55 -2.68
C ALA A 147 13.38 -4.62 -2.64
N LEU A 148 13.28 -5.69 -3.44
CA LEU A 148 14.25 -6.80 -3.46
C LEU A 148 15.28 -6.72 -4.60
N TYR A 149 15.33 -5.63 -5.37
CA TYR A 149 16.25 -5.45 -6.52
C TYR A 149 16.17 -6.55 -7.59
N GLN A 150 15.00 -7.21 -7.75
CA GLN A 150 14.79 -8.21 -8.78
C GLN A 150 14.62 -7.59 -10.18
N THR A 151 14.66 -8.42 -11.22
CA THR A 151 14.87 -7.98 -12.62
C THR A 151 13.81 -6.97 -13.08
N LYS A 152 14.27 -5.88 -13.73
CA LYS A 152 13.41 -4.84 -14.31
C LYS A 152 12.38 -5.42 -15.30
N THR A 153 12.73 -6.48 -16.01
CA THR A 153 11.90 -7.14 -17.01
C THR A 153 10.63 -7.73 -16.40
N ASP A 154 10.74 -8.37 -15.22
CA ASP A 154 9.60 -8.98 -14.57
C ASP A 154 8.58 -7.93 -14.10
N VAL A 155 9.06 -6.78 -13.64
CA VAL A 155 8.20 -5.68 -13.20
C VAL A 155 7.45 -5.05 -14.39
N ILE A 156 8.10 -4.88 -15.54
CA ILE A 156 7.42 -4.40 -16.76
C ILE A 156 6.29 -5.37 -17.14
N ALA A 157 6.58 -6.67 -17.17
CA ALA A 157 5.57 -7.68 -17.51
C ALA A 157 4.36 -7.63 -16.58
N LEU A 158 4.56 -7.40 -15.27
CA LEU A 158 3.46 -7.23 -14.31
C LEU A 158 2.61 -5.99 -14.60
N VAL A 159 3.24 -4.86 -14.97
CA VAL A 159 2.52 -3.62 -15.32
C VAL A 159 1.75 -3.79 -16.63
N GLU A 160 2.37 -4.39 -17.63
CA GLU A 160 1.75 -4.61 -18.94
C GLU A 160 0.57 -5.58 -18.88
N GLU A 161 0.66 -6.64 -18.08
CA GLU A 161 -0.43 -7.61 -17.89
C GLU A 161 -1.71 -6.97 -17.38
N VAL A 162 -1.63 -5.89 -16.62
CA VAL A 162 -2.78 -5.18 -16.06
C VAL A 162 -3.05 -3.85 -16.75
N SER A 163 -2.56 -3.64 -17.97
CA SER A 163 -2.74 -2.36 -18.71
C SER A 163 -4.20 -1.92 -18.85
N PHE A 164 -5.14 -2.85 -18.79
CA PHE A 164 -6.59 -2.59 -18.77
C PHE A 164 -7.08 -1.91 -17.46
N PHE A 165 -6.26 -1.83 -16.41
CA PHE A 165 -6.71 -1.37 -15.08
C PHE A 165 -7.41 -0.01 -15.10
N LYS A 166 -7.06 0.86 -16.05
CA LYS A 166 -7.67 2.20 -16.21
C LYS A 166 -9.16 2.14 -16.54
N THR A 167 -9.66 1.02 -17.09
CA THR A 167 -11.07 0.80 -17.41
C THR A 167 -11.91 0.33 -16.22
N LEU A 168 -11.30 0.01 -15.09
CA LEU A 168 -12.01 -0.48 -13.92
C LEU A 168 -12.90 0.59 -13.29
N LYS A 169 -14.00 0.15 -12.70
CA LYS A 169 -14.95 1.03 -11.99
C LYS A 169 -14.42 1.48 -10.63
N ASN A 170 -13.61 0.67 -9.97
CA ASN A 170 -13.02 0.98 -8.67
C ASN A 170 -11.94 2.06 -8.81
N LYS A 171 -12.34 3.33 -8.69
CA LYS A 171 -11.44 4.47 -8.89
C LYS A 171 -10.35 4.58 -7.81
N ALA A 172 -10.61 4.08 -6.60
CA ALA A 172 -9.59 4.01 -5.55
C ALA A 172 -8.45 3.04 -5.95
N LEU A 173 -8.80 1.85 -6.46
CA LEU A 173 -7.81 0.89 -6.97
C LEU A 173 -7.05 1.44 -8.18
N VAL A 174 -7.75 2.06 -9.14
CA VAL A 174 -7.13 2.69 -10.33
C VAL A 174 -6.16 3.79 -9.91
N SER A 175 -6.56 4.65 -8.99
CA SER A 175 -5.71 5.73 -8.47
C SER A 175 -4.47 5.17 -7.78
N ARG A 176 -4.65 4.16 -6.91
CA ARG A 176 -3.54 3.50 -6.22
C ARG A 176 -2.58 2.79 -7.18
N ALA A 177 -3.09 2.12 -8.20
CA ALA A 177 -2.27 1.47 -9.23
C ALA A 177 -1.43 2.49 -10.01
N ASN A 178 -2.04 3.60 -10.45
CA ASN A 178 -1.31 4.69 -11.10
C ASN A 178 -0.18 5.23 -10.19
N TYR A 179 -0.44 5.44 -8.90
CA TYR A 179 0.57 5.87 -7.94
C TYR A 179 1.74 4.88 -7.87
N ILE A 180 1.46 3.59 -7.72
CA ILE A 180 2.49 2.54 -7.60
C ILE A 180 3.30 2.43 -8.90
N PHE A 181 2.63 2.40 -10.06
CA PHE A 181 3.32 2.29 -11.35
C PHE A 181 4.14 3.55 -11.66
N GLY A 182 3.65 4.74 -11.30
CA GLY A 182 4.44 5.97 -11.38
C GLY A 182 5.72 5.89 -10.58
N ARG A 183 5.65 5.42 -9.33
CA ARG A 183 6.83 5.18 -8.49
C ARG A 183 7.79 4.15 -9.08
N VAL A 184 7.27 3.05 -9.61
CA VAL A 184 8.07 2.01 -10.27
C VAL A 184 8.87 2.61 -11.43
N TYR A 185 8.23 3.40 -12.29
CA TYR A 185 8.93 4.06 -13.40
C TYR A 185 9.97 5.07 -12.92
N LEU A 186 9.72 5.80 -11.84
CA LEU A 186 10.70 6.71 -11.26
C LEU A 186 11.91 5.97 -10.68
N TYR A 187 11.68 5.11 -9.70
CA TYR A 187 12.78 4.55 -8.89
C TYR A 187 13.50 3.38 -9.55
N LEU A 188 12.78 2.53 -10.31
CA LEU A 188 13.39 1.35 -10.89
C LEU A 188 13.93 1.59 -12.30
N PHE A 189 13.22 2.42 -13.08
CA PHE A 189 13.57 2.67 -14.48
C PHE A 189 14.22 4.02 -14.74
N ASN A 190 14.18 4.93 -13.78
CA ASN A 190 14.62 6.33 -13.92
C ASN A 190 13.93 7.02 -15.12
N ASN A 191 12.67 6.66 -15.37
CA ASN A 191 11.90 7.16 -16.50
C ASN A 191 10.87 8.20 -16.02
N PHE A 192 11.32 9.46 -15.93
CA PHE A 192 10.51 10.57 -15.43
C PHE A 192 9.26 10.83 -16.27
N ILE A 193 9.36 10.67 -17.59
CA ILE A 193 8.23 10.92 -18.52
C ILE A 193 7.10 9.94 -18.22
N LYS A 194 7.40 8.64 -18.24
CA LYS A 194 6.38 7.62 -17.92
C LYS A 194 5.88 7.71 -16.49
N SER A 195 6.75 8.04 -15.54
CA SER A 195 6.36 8.29 -14.16
C SER A 195 5.33 9.41 -14.07
N MET A 196 5.59 10.55 -14.72
CA MET A 196 4.68 11.69 -14.72
C MET A 196 3.33 11.38 -15.38
N GLU A 197 3.29 10.60 -16.46
CA GLU A 197 2.01 10.18 -17.10
C GLU A 197 1.10 9.44 -16.10
N TYR A 198 1.64 8.48 -15.35
CA TYR A 198 0.89 7.75 -14.34
C TYR A 198 0.49 8.65 -13.15
N LEU A 199 1.40 9.52 -12.71
CA LEU A 199 1.16 10.37 -11.54
C LEU A 199 0.15 11.49 -11.82
N ILE A 200 0.14 12.07 -13.00
CA ILE A 200 -0.88 13.07 -13.40
C ILE A 200 -2.27 12.43 -13.43
N GLU A 201 -2.39 11.24 -13.99
CA GLU A 201 -3.67 10.51 -14.00
C GLU A 201 -4.09 10.11 -12.57
N CYS A 202 -3.13 9.67 -11.74
CA CYS A 202 -3.36 9.43 -10.32
C CYS A 202 -3.90 10.67 -9.61
N LEU A 203 -3.24 11.82 -9.79
CA LEU A 203 -3.60 13.07 -9.15
C LEU A 203 -5.02 13.50 -9.52
N LYS A 204 -5.35 13.45 -10.81
CA LYS A 204 -6.69 13.75 -11.33
C LYS A 204 -7.75 12.87 -10.65
N LEU A 205 -7.56 11.55 -10.68
CA LEU A 205 -8.50 10.60 -10.09
C LEU A 205 -8.61 10.76 -8.57
N ALA A 206 -7.51 11.06 -7.88
CA ALA A 206 -7.50 11.28 -6.44
C ALA A 206 -8.31 12.52 -6.06
N GLN A 207 -8.18 13.60 -6.81
CA GLN A 207 -8.95 14.85 -6.61
C GLN A 207 -10.43 14.65 -6.89
N GLU A 208 -10.79 14.04 -8.02
CA GLU A 208 -12.18 13.77 -8.42
C GLU A 208 -12.92 12.88 -7.39
N ASN A 209 -12.19 12.00 -6.68
CA ASN A 209 -12.77 11.04 -5.74
C ASN A 209 -12.45 11.33 -4.26
N ASN A 210 -11.92 12.52 -3.94
CA ASN A 210 -11.57 12.97 -2.58
C ASN A 210 -10.62 12.01 -1.83
N LEU A 211 -9.65 11.43 -2.54
CA LEU A 211 -8.65 10.50 -2.00
C LEU A 211 -7.42 11.28 -1.48
N TYR A 212 -7.62 12.10 -0.47
CA TYR A 212 -6.64 13.09 0.02
C TYR A 212 -5.24 12.53 0.32
N SER A 213 -5.14 11.33 0.91
CA SER A 213 -3.84 10.70 1.15
C SER A 213 -3.12 10.36 -0.16
N ILE A 214 -3.83 9.78 -1.12
CA ILE A 214 -3.25 9.45 -2.43
C ILE A 214 -2.83 10.73 -3.17
N GLU A 215 -3.67 11.76 -3.15
CA GLU A 215 -3.36 13.07 -3.71
C GLU A 215 -2.06 13.64 -3.17
N ALA A 216 -1.93 13.67 -1.83
CA ALA A 216 -0.75 14.19 -1.17
C ALA A 216 0.53 13.43 -1.55
N PHE A 217 0.49 12.09 -1.49
CA PHE A 217 1.64 11.27 -1.87
C PHE A 217 1.96 11.35 -3.36
N CYS A 218 0.94 11.45 -4.22
CA CYS A 218 1.14 11.65 -5.65
C CYS A 218 1.90 12.96 -5.92
N LYS A 219 1.49 14.05 -5.28
CA LYS A 219 2.18 15.35 -5.38
C LYS A 219 3.63 15.26 -4.88
N CYS A 220 3.90 14.50 -3.81
CA CYS A 220 5.27 14.26 -3.35
C CYS A 220 6.12 13.57 -4.41
N ILE A 221 5.61 12.51 -5.06
CA ILE A 221 6.38 11.83 -6.09
C ILE A 221 6.54 12.70 -7.34
N ILE A 222 5.54 13.50 -7.70
CA ILE A 222 5.65 14.50 -8.78
C ILE A 222 6.77 15.50 -8.46
N SER A 223 6.86 15.97 -7.21
CA SER A 223 7.94 16.88 -6.81
C SER A 223 9.32 16.23 -6.94
N LEU A 224 9.46 14.95 -6.59
CA LEU A 224 10.71 14.22 -6.81
C LEU A 224 11.05 14.10 -8.30
N CYS A 225 10.06 13.87 -9.19
CA CYS A 225 10.29 13.89 -10.63
C CYS A 225 10.84 15.25 -11.10
N TYR A 226 10.33 16.36 -10.56
CA TYR A 226 10.85 17.70 -10.87
C TYR A 226 12.26 17.92 -10.30
N LEU A 227 12.55 17.46 -9.07
CA LEU A 227 13.90 17.53 -8.49
C LEU A 227 14.92 16.78 -9.33
N GLU A 228 14.59 15.55 -9.73
CA GLU A 228 15.48 14.72 -10.55
C GLU A 228 15.66 15.27 -11.97
N SER A 229 14.67 15.99 -12.50
CA SER A 229 14.78 16.69 -13.80
C SER A 229 15.44 18.07 -13.70
N GLY A 230 15.84 18.51 -12.50
CA GLY A 230 16.46 19.82 -12.26
C GLY A 230 15.49 20.99 -12.19
N ASN A 231 14.19 20.76 -12.21
CA ASN A 231 13.18 21.81 -12.08
C ASN A 231 12.76 22.01 -10.61
N ASN A 232 13.70 22.53 -9.81
CA ASN A 232 13.53 22.65 -8.36
C ASN A 232 12.45 23.65 -7.96
N VAL A 233 12.19 24.67 -8.78
CA VAL A 233 11.14 25.68 -8.51
C VAL A 233 9.74 25.03 -8.50
N GLU A 234 9.43 24.20 -9.51
CA GLU A 234 8.16 23.45 -9.53
C GLU A 234 8.12 22.39 -8.41
N ALA A 235 9.22 21.75 -8.09
CA ALA A 235 9.30 20.82 -6.96
C ALA A 235 8.91 21.49 -5.65
N ILE A 236 9.50 22.63 -5.31
CA ILE A 236 9.20 23.43 -4.11
C ILE A 236 7.71 23.79 -4.06
N LYS A 237 7.13 24.23 -5.17
CA LYS A 237 5.70 24.57 -5.27
C LYS A 237 4.79 23.38 -4.95
N TYR A 238 5.08 22.19 -5.53
CA TYR A 238 4.32 20.98 -5.25
C TYR A 238 4.42 20.54 -3.79
N ILE A 239 5.62 20.58 -3.19
CA ILE A 239 5.85 20.19 -1.80
C ILE A 239 5.12 21.13 -0.84
N ASN A 240 5.21 22.45 -1.03
CA ASN A 240 4.50 23.42 -0.20
C ASN A 240 2.98 23.21 -0.26
N ASN A 241 2.42 22.97 -1.45
CA ASN A 241 1.00 22.66 -1.60
C ASN A 241 0.59 21.39 -0.83
N VAL A 242 1.43 20.37 -0.79
CA VAL A 242 1.18 19.15 0.01
C VAL A 242 1.16 19.48 1.50
N LEU A 243 2.11 20.28 1.99
CA LEU A 243 2.18 20.62 3.40
C LEU A 243 0.99 21.47 3.85
N ASP A 244 0.48 22.36 3.00
CA ASP A 244 -0.72 23.15 3.28
C ASP A 244 -1.98 22.28 3.39
N VAL A 245 -2.15 21.34 2.46
CA VAL A 245 -3.27 20.38 2.49
C VAL A 245 -3.16 19.44 3.70
N ALA A 246 -1.95 19.02 4.05
CA ALA A 246 -1.69 18.17 5.21
C ALA A 246 -2.04 18.83 6.54
N HIS A 247 -1.85 20.15 6.64
CA HIS A 247 -2.22 20.92 7.83
C HIS A 247 -3.74 21.05 7.98
N SER A 248 -4.47 21.21 6.88
CA SER A 248 -5.92 21.44 6.92
C SER A 248 -6.75 20.19 7.20
N ASN A 249 -6.29 19.01 6.79
CA ASN A 249 -7.13 17.80 6.75
C ASN A 249 -6.69 16.64 7.66
N ASN A 250 -5.60 16.75 8.42
CA ASN A 250 -5.00 15.63 9.18
C ASN A 250 -4.84 14.32 8.36
N SER A 251 -4.76 14.45 7.02
CA SER A 251 -4.74 13.33 6.08
C SER A 251 -3.38 12.64 5.99
N ILE A 252 -2.35 13.22 6.62
CA ILE A 252 -0.96 12.77 6.57
C ILE A 252 -0.42 12.64 7.98
N SER A 253 0.19 11.50 8.30
CA SER A 253 0.81 11.25 9.60
C SER A 253 2.00 12.18 9.89
N VAL A 254 2.42 12.25 11.14
CA VAL A 254 3.62 13.04 11.53
C VAL A 254 4.86 12.52 10.80
N THR A 255 5.01 11.21 10.68
CA THR A 255 6.15 10.58 9.98
C THR A 255 6.21 10.98 8.51
N GLU A 256 5.07 11.00 7.84
CA GLU A 256 4.97 11.43 6.43
C GLU A 256 5.29 12.92 6.28
N ARG A 257 4.78 13.76 7.19
CA ARG A 257 5.11 15.19 7.19
C ARG A 257 6.60 15.45 7.35
N VAL A 258 7.28 14.62 8.15
CA VAL A 258 8.74 14.70 8.29
C VAL A 258 9.42 14.31 6.98
N SER A 259 9.04 13.19 6.35
CA SER A 259 9.62 12.78 5.06
C SER A 259 9.45 13.85 3.99
N ILE A 260 8.25 14.41 3.83
CA ILE A 260 7.96 15.48 2.86
C ILE A 260 8.80 16.74 3.14
N LYS A 261 9.00 17.08 4.42
CA LYS A 261 9.85 18.24 4.78
C LYS A 261 11.32 17.99 4.48
N ILE A 262 11.80 16.77 4.57
CA ILE A 262 13.17 16.41 4.16
C ILE A 262 13.32 16.64 2.65
N ASP A 263 12.37 16.20 1.83
CA ASP A 263 12.39 16.46 0.38
C ASP A 263 12.39 17.97 0.07
N LEU A 264 11.65 18.77 0.85
CA LEU A 264 11.63 20.24 0.73
C LEU A 264 12.99 20.87 1.10
N ILE A 265 13.63 20.39 2.16
CA ILE A 265 14.97 20.86 2.54
C ILE A 265 15.94 20.61 1.39
N TRP A 266 15.95 19.44 0.80
CA TRP A 266 16.78 19.10 -0.36
C TRP A 266 16.48 19.98 -1.56
N ALA A 267 15.21 20.29 -1.83
CA ALA A 267 14.83 21.19 -2.90
C ALA A 267 15.38 22.60 -2.69
N TYR A 268 15.26 23.15 -1.47
CA TYR A 268 15.81 24.45 -1.15
C TYR A 268 17.34 24.51 -1.23
N LEU A 269 18.03 23.46 -0.75
CA LEU A 269 19.49 23.40 -0.84
C LEU A 269 19.98 23.34 -2.29
N LYS A 270 19.27 22.66 -3.18
CA LYS A 270 19.59 22.63 -4.62
C LYS A 270 19.40 24.00 -5.31
N GLU A 271 18.59 24.89 -4.76
CA GLU A 271 18.35 26.25 -5.25
C GLU A 271 19.13 27.32 -4.47
N ASP A 272 20.12 26.91 -3.68
CA ASP A 272 20.93 27.81 -2.82
C ASP A 272 20.10 28.63 -1.81
N MET A 273 18.85 28.20 -1.54
CA MET A 273 17.92 28.82 -0.58
C MET A 273 18.21 28.33 0.86
N ASN A 274 19.42 28.58 1.33
CA ASN A 274 19.95 28.03 2.59
C ASN A 274 19.16 28.46 3.83
N LYS A 275 18.64 29.67 3.86
CA LYS A 275 17.84 30.19 4.99
C LYS A 275 16.50 29.50 5.11
N GLU A 276 15.82 29.27 3.99
CA GLU A 276 14.57 28.56 3.91
C GLU A 276 14.76 27.09 4.32
N ALA A 277 15.83 26.47 3.83
CA ALA A 277 16.20 25.10 4.21
C ALA A 277 16.43 24.98 5.72
N GLU A 278 17.17 25.92 6.35
CA GLU A 278 17.44 25.95 7.80
C GLU A 278 16.13 26.07 8.60
N VAL A 279 15.24 26.98 8.21
CA VAL A 279 13.92 27.15 8.87
C VAL A 279 13.10 25.88 8.86
N ILE A 280 13.04 25.19 7.71
CA ILE A 280 12.30 23.93 7.60
C ILE A 280 13.00 22.81 8.38
N LEU A 281 14.34 22.75 8.36
CA LEU A 281 15.12 21.77 9.13
C LEU A 281 14.82 21.87 10.63
N LEU A 282 14.88 23.06 11.20
CA LEU A 282 14.58 23.28 12.63
C LEU A 282 13.15 22.87 13.01
N LYS A 283 12.16 23.15 12.14
CA LYS A 283 10.78 22.69 12.32
C LYS A 283 10.67 21.16 12.22
N THR A 284 11.44 20.55 11.32
CA THR A 284 11.43 19.08 11.10
C THR A 284 12.04 18.34 12.30
N ILE A 285 13.16 18.82 12.83
CA ILE A 285 13.79 18.26 14.04
C ILE A 285 12.82 18.28 15.25
N LYS A 286 12.02 19.34 15.40
CA LYS A 286 11.00 19.40 16.45
C LYS A 286 9.91 18.34 16.25
N LEU A 287 9.48 18.10 15.03
CA LEU A 287 8.49 17.07 14.71
C LEU A 287 9.05 15.65 14.91
N MET A 288 10.33 15.43 14.63
CA MET A 288 10.97 14.10 14.81
C MET A 288 10.99 13.62 16.26
N LYS A 289 10.92 14.53 17.24
CA LYS A 289 10.84 14.17 18.67
C LYS A 289 9.57 13.36 19.00
N VAL A 290 8.53 13.47 18.20
CA VAL A 290 7.23 12.79 18.37
C VAL A 290 7.13 11.54 17.50
N VAL A 291 8.10 11.27 16.62
CA VAL A 291 8.14 10.06 15.78
C VAL A 291 8.77 8.93 16.58
N GLU A 292 8.09 7.81 16.69
CA GLU A 292 8.55 6.61 17.38
C GLU A 292 8.96 5.50 16.41
N GLY A 293 9.84 4.59 16.88
CA GLY A 293 10.20 3.35 16.21
C GLY A 293 11.29 3.49 15.14
N VAL A 294 11.46 2.42 14.35
CA VAL A 294 12.54 2.25 13.34
C VAL A 294 12.61 3.38 12.30
N TYR A 295 11.51 4.06 12.05
CA TYR A 295 11.46 5.21 11.13
C TYR A 295 12.24 6.41 11.65
N LYS A 296 12.41 6.54 12.97
CA LYS A 296 13.15 7.65 13.56
C LYS A 296 14.62 7.60 13.14
N ASP A 297 15.25 6.44 13.24
CA ASP A 297 16.66 6.26 12.89
C ASP A 297 16.88 6.43 11.39
N TYR A 298 15.96 5.92 10.58
CA TYR A 298 15.96 6.12 9.12
C TYR A 298 15.90 7.61 8.75
N LEU A 299 14.99 8.38 9.37
CA LEU A 299 14.86 9.81 9.10
C LEU A 299 16.07 10.61 9.61
N TYR A 300 16.68 10.22 10.72
CA TYR A 300 17.92 10.83 11.20
C TYR A 300 19.08 10.67 10.22
N SER A 301 19.21 9.51 9.57
CA SER A 301 20.28 9.25 8.58
C SER A 301 20.19 10.11 7.32
N PHE A 302 19.04 10.76 7.05
CA PHE A 302 18.88 11.71 5.94
C PHE A 302 19.18 13.15 6.32
N ILE A 303 19.25 13.47 7.61
CA ILE A 303 19.47 14.85 8.09
C ILE A 303 20.91 15.04 8.53
N PHE A 304 21.57 13.98 9.00
CA PHE A 304 22.95 13.98 9.49
C PHE A 304 23.83 13.01 8.70
#